data_2d983e2bf1b1231b6eace3a549ba4524
#
_entry.id   2d983e2bf1b1231b6eace3a549ba4524
#
_cell.length_a   1.000
_cell.length_b   1.000
_cell.length_c   1.000
_cell.angle_alpha   90.00
_cell.angle_beta   90.00
_cell.angle_gamma   90.00
#
_symmetry.space_group_name_H-M   'P 1'
#
loop_
_entity.id
_entity.type
_entity.pdbx_description
1 polymer ?
#
loop_
_entity_poly.entity_id
_entity_poly.type
_entity_poly.pdbx_seq_one_letter_code
_entity_poly.pdbx_strand_id
1 'polypeptide(L)'
;MRSRLFSLLSCLLLSASAVHTAQAADLSLQRQYYDEAKRALAKGDSGPYFRYSQVLADYPLEPYLAYDELTARLKTASNAEIEKFLREHGDLPQANWMKLRWLRWLAERGDWATFVKYYDPKLNFTELDCLNAQYQLGHNLKAEGYAATDKLWLSGKSLPATCDALFAQWAAEGQLTEQKRWQRAKLAAEARNYPLANSLVKSMTTLAPQGRLLVDVAQKPELLSQPSRFTPASEAMSDVVGLGLRRLARQDPDRAMALLDGYASSMHFSRDEKVAIAREIGLTLARRFDSRGLEVMTKYDPELRDNTVSEWRLRLLLRLARWEDAYQLTRKLPQDLATTNRWRYWQARSLELAEPQNPQ
;
A
#
# COMPACT_ATOMS: atom_id res chain seq x y z
N MET A 1 -33.46 -5.98 -67.30
CA MET A 1 -33.12 -6.53 -65.96
C MET A 1 -32.21 -5.62 -65.08
N ARG A 2 -31.79 -4.44 -65.51
CA ARG A 2 -30.88 -3.56 -64.73
C ARG A 2 -31.59 -2.48 -63.87
N SER A 3 -32.89 -2.27 -64.03
CA SER A 3 -33.62 -1.23 -63.31
C SER A 3 -34.22 -1.64 -61.97
N ARG A 4 -34.39 -2.96 -61.68
CA ARG A 4 -34.99 -3.45 -60.42
C ARG A 4 -33.96 -3.66 -59.27
N LEU A 5 -32.68 -3.78 -59.57
CA LEU A 5 -31.63 -3.92 -58.60
C LEU A 5 -31.28 -2.59 -57.87
N PHE A 6 -31.48 -1.46 -58.51
CA PHE A 6 -31.21 -0.14 -57.88
C PHE A 6 -32.26 0.28 -56.86
N SER A 7 -33.52 -0.13 -57.03
CA SER A 7 -34.60 0.17 -56.05
C SER A 7 -34.50 -0.62 -54.75
N LEU A 8 -33.94 -1.85 -54.78
CA LEU A 8 -33.75 -2.66 -53.57
C LEU A 8 -32.58 -2.20 -52.73
N LEU A 9 -31.51 -1.66 -53.36
CA LEU A 9 -30.36 -1.13 -52.62
C LEU A 9 -30.67 0.20 -51.91
N SER A 10 -31.51 1.05 -52.51
CA SER A 10 -31.98 2.30 -51.88
C SER A 10 -32.85 2.07 -50.63
N CYS A 11 -33.73 1.07 -50.64
CA CYS A 11 -34.56 0.76 -49.47
C CYS A 11 -33.75 0.14 -48.29
N LEU A 12 -32.69 -0.63 -48.56
CA LEU A 12 -31.80 -1.18 -47.54
C LEU A 12 -30.95 -0.12 -46.86
N LEU A 13 -30.49 0.92 -47.58
CA LEU A 13 -29.71 2.04 -47.03
C LEU A 13 -30.59 2.98 -46.18
N LEU A 14 -31.85 3.17 -46.53
CA LEU A 14 -32.79 3.99 -45.76
C LEU A 14 -33.21 3.30 -44.44
N SER A 15 -33.38 1.98 -44.44
CA SER A 15 -33.71 1.22 -43.23
C SER A 15 -32.53 1.18 -42.24
N ALA A 16 -31.31 1.07 -42.68
CA ALA A 16 -30.12 1.12 -41.83
C ALA A 16 -29.96 2.50 -41.16
N SER A 17 -30.22 3.59 -41.88
CA SER A 17 -30.14 4.96 -41.35
C SER A 17 -31.23 5.25 -40.32
N ALA A 18 -32.45 4.71 -40.47
CA ALA A 18 -33.57 4.92 -39.53
C ALA A 18 -33.31 4.19 -38.19
N VAL A 19 -32.69 3.02 -38.21
CA VAL A 19 -32.34 2.29 -36.98
C VAL A 19 -31.29 3.04 -36.18
N HIS A 20 -30.25 3.57 -36.82
CA HIS A 20 -29.21 4.34 -36.13
C HIS A 20 -29.73 5.67 -35.54
N THR A 21 -30.66 6.33 -36.19
CA THR A 21 -31.27 7.57 -35.67
C THR A 21 -32.23 7.31 -34.48
N ALA A 22 -33.00 6.23 -34.52
CA ALA A 22 -33.88 5.84 -33.43
C ALA A 22 -33.07 5.45 -32.17
N GLN A 23 -32.00 4.70 -32.33
CA GLN A 23 -31.10 4.30 -31.22
C GLN A 23 -30.36 5.51 -30.63
N ALA A 24 -29.94 6.48 -31.44
CA ALA A 24 -29.30 7.71 -30.99
C ALA A 24 -30.27 8.61 -30.22
N ALA A 25 -31.54 8.68 -30.64
CA ALA A 25 -32.60 9.45 -29.98
C ALA A 25 -32.94 8.82 -28.62
N ASP A 26 -32.99 7.51 -28.52
CA ASP A 26 -33.23 6.77 -27.27
C ASP A 26 -32.10 7.00 -26.26
N LEU A 27 -30.85 6.88 -26.67
CA LEU A 27 -29.69 7.18 -25.83
C LEU A 27 -29.65 8.66 -25.35
N SER A 28 -30.11 9.61 -26.18
CA SER A 28 -30.17 11.02 -25.79
C SER A 28 -31.19 11.24 -24.67
N LEU A 29 -32.35 10.56 -24.75
CA LEU A 29 -33.38 10.61 -23.74
C LEU A 29 -32.94 9.92 -22.44
N GLN A 30 -32.29 8.77 -22.54
CA GLN A 30 -31.72 8.08 -21.37
C GLN A 30 -30.69 8.94 -20.65
N ARG A 31 -29.80 9.65 -21.36
CA ARG A 31 -28.84 10.59 -20.76
C ARG A 31 -29.53 11.72 -20.01
N GLN A 32 -30.57 12.30 -20.61
CA GLN A 32 -31.34 13.36 -19.95
C GLN A 32 -31.97 12.86 -18.64
N TYR A 33 -32.62 11.69 -18.65
CA TYR A 33 -33.25 11.12 -17.48
C TYR A 33 -32.21 10.69 -16.42
N TYR A 34 -31.06 10.17 -16.84
CA TYR A 34 -29.95 9.86 -15.95
C TYR A 34 -29.47 11.13 -15.23
N ASP A 35 -29.20 12.20 -15.97
CA ASP A 35 -28.73 13.48 -15.41
C ASP A 35 -29.76 14.12 -14.47
N GLU A 36 -31.05 13.97 -14.78
CA GLU A 36 -32.14 14.46 -13.91
C GLU A 36 -32.19 13.64 -12.61
N ALA A 37 -32.20 12.31 -12.71
CA ALA A 37 -32.21 11.42 -11.56
C ALA A 37 -30.98 11.64 -10.67
N LYS A 38 -29.78 11.75 -11.27
CA LYS A 38 -28.53 12.00 -10.55
C LYS A 38 -28.56 13.33 -9.78
N ARG A 39 -29.07 14.40 -10.40
CA ARG A 39 -29.20 15.70 -9.75
C ARG A 39 -30.23 15.70 -8.62
N ALA A 40 -31.29 14.92 -8.75
CA ALA A 40 -32.31 14.76 -7.72
C ALA A 40 -31.77 13.95 -6.54
N LEU A 41 -31.11 12.82 -6.79
CA LEU A 41 -30.47 12.00 -5.75
C LEU A 41 -29.43 12.80 -4.96
N ALA A 42 -28.65 13.66 -5.61
CA ALA A 42 -27.70 14.53 -4.93
C ALA A 42 -28.38 15.53 -3.95
N LYS A 43 -29.67 15.78 -4.11
CA LYS A 43 -30.51 16.61 -3.22
C LYS A 43 -31.35 15.77 -2.24
N GLY A 44 -31.17 14.44 -2.23
CA GLY A 44 -31.95 13.52 -1.40
C GLY A 44 -33.33 13.16 -1.96
N ASP A 45 -33.63 13.48 -3.22
CA ASP A 45 -34.90 13.14 -3.89
C ASP A 45 -34.72 11.91 -4.78
N SER A 46 -35.24 10.77 -4.35
CA SER A 46 -35.24 9.52 -5.11
C SER A 46 -36.40 9.41 -6.14
N GLY A 47 -37.33 10.36 -6.15
CA GLY A 47 -38.52 10.32 -7.01
C GLY A 47 -38.22 10.18 -8.51
N PRO A 48 -37.33 11.00 -9.10
CA PRO A 48 -36.94 10.88 -10.51
C PRO A 48 -36.25 9.55 -10.82
N TYR A 49 -35.42 9.01 -9.93
CA TYR A 49 -34.78 7.70 -10.12
C TYR A 49 -35.82 6.59 -10.30
N PHE A 50 -36.80 6.49 -9.39
CA PHE A 50 -37.86 5.48 -9.50
C PHE A 50 -38.80 5.71 -10.70
N ARG A 51 -39.06 6.96 -11.04
CA ARG A 51 -39.87 7.32 -12.22
C ARG A 51 -39.24 6.85 -13.52
N TYR A 52 -37.93 6.97 -13.65
CA TYR A 52 -37.20 6.65 -14.88
C TYR A 52 -36.56 5.25 -14.88
N SER A 53 -36.74 4.46 -13.84
CA SER A 53 -36.08 3.15 -13.66
C SER A 53 -36.31 2.20 -14.84
N GLN A 54 -37.50 2.18 -15.42
CA GLN A 54 -37.81 1.31 -16.57
C GLN A 54 -37.07 1.76 -17.85
N VAL A 55 -36.98 3.08 -18.09
CA VAL A 55 -36.32 3.62 -19.28
C VAL A 55 -34.80 3.50 -19.15
N LEU A 56 -34.30 3.53 -17.92
CA LEU A 56 -32.86 3.45 -17.63
C LEU A 56 -32.37 2.02 -17.41
N ALA A 57 -33.27 1.00 -17.42
CA ALA A 57 -32.89 -0.38 -17.09
C ALA A 57 -31.73 -0.93 -17.92
N ASP A 58 -31.66 -0.55 -19.22
CA ASP A 58 -30.59 -0.96 -20.13
C ASP A 58 -29.52 0.13 -20.30
N TYR A 59 -29.58 1.21 -19.52
CA TYR A 59 -28.60 2.28 -19.63
C TYR A 59 -27.33 1.91 -18.87
N PRO A 60 -26.13 1.93 -19.51
CA PRO A 60 -24.89 1.42 -18.89
C PRO A 60 -24.49 2.08 -17.58
N LEU A 61 -24.96 3.28 -17.31
CA LEU A 61 -24.65 4.02 -16.07
C LEU A 61 -25.76 3.92 -15.00
N GLU A 62 -26.86 3.20 -15.27
CA GLU A 62 -27.95 3.00 -14.29
C GLU A 62 -27.42 2.44 -12.95
N PRO A 63 -26.50 1.46 -12.90
CA PRO A 63 -26.00 0.94 -11.64
C PRO A 63 -25.34 1.95 -10.72
N TYR A 64 -24.86 3.06 -11.25
CA TYR A 64 -24.33 4.18 -10.44
C TYR A 64 -25.45 4.95 -9.73
N LEU A 65 -26.63 5.09 -10.37
CA LEU A 65 -27.81 5.69 -9.72
C LEU A 65 -28.34 4.74 -8.63
N ALA A 66 -28.39 3.45 -8.91
CA ALA A 66 -28.77 2.44 -7.90
C ALA A 66 -27.84 2.48 -6.69
N TYR A 67 -26.51 2.63 -6.89
CA TYR A 67 -25.56 2.83 -5.83
C TYR A 67 -25.83 4.11 -5.03
N ASP A 68 -26.07 5.25 -5.70
CA ASP A 68 -26.29 6.53 -5.06
C ASP A 68 -27.59 6.51 -4.24
N GLU A 69 -28.66 5.92 -4.78
CA GLU A 69 -29.96 5.73 -4.12
C GLU A 69 -29.84 4.85 -2.87
N LEU A 70 -29.26 3.67 -2.98
CA LEU A 70 -29.04 2.77 -1.86
C LEU A 70 -28.13 3.39 -0.80
N THR A 71 -27.11 4.14 -1.22
CA THR A 71 -26.21 4.84 -0.29
C THR A 71 -26.95 5.92 0.50
N ALA A 72 -27.84 6.67 -0.15
CA ALA A 72 -28.61 7.74 0.49
C ALA A 72 -29.56 7.21 1.58
N ARG A 73 -30.16 6.05 1.36
CA ARG A 73 -31.06 5.40 2.33
C ARG A 73 -30.48 4.17 3.02
N LEU A 74 -29.17 4.03 3.10
CA LEU A 74 -28.48 2.84 3.63
C LEU A 74 -29.03 2.36 4.98
N LYS A 75 -29.40 3.28 5.86
CA LYS A 75 -29.93 2.97 7.22
C LYS A 75 -31.34 2.38 7.20
N THR A 76 -32.10 2.58 6.13
CA THR A 76 -33.47 2.09 5.95
C THR A 76 -33.58 0.99 4.88
N ALA A 77 -32.55 0.82 4.07
CA ALA A 77 -32.48 -0.26 3.10
C ALA A 77 -32.41 -1.63 3.80
N SER A 78 -33.10 -2.62 3.25
CA SER A 78 -32.99 -3.99 3.72
C SER A 78 -31.67 -4.62 3.29
N ASN A 79 -31.19 -5.61 4.08
CA ASN A 79 -30.01 -6.38 3.68
C ASN A 79 -30.22 -7.04 2.30
N ALA A 80 -31.44 -7.52 1.99
CA ALA A 80 -31.75 -8.16 0.72
C ALA A 80 -31.56 -7.24 -0.49
N GLU A 81 -31.90 -5.94 -0.37
CA GLU A 81 -31.69 -4.96 -1.45
C GLU A 81 -30.20 -4.74 -1.71
N ILE A 82 -29.40 -4.63 -0.65
CA ILE A 82 -27.95 -4.45 -0.77
C ILE A 82 -27.29 -5.72 -1.31
N GLU A 83 -27.70 -6.90 -0.84
CA GLU A 83 -27.25 -8.19 -1.36
C GLU A 83 -27.57 -8.35 -2.85
N LYS A 84 -28.76 -7.90 -3.27
CA LYS A 84 -29.17 -7.90 -4.68
C LYS A 84 -28.23 -7.01 -5.50
N PHE A 85 -28.01 -5.77 -5.07
CA PHE A 85 -27.09 -4.85 -5.73
C PHE A 85 -25.68 -5.44 -5.87
N LEU A 86 -25.14 -6.00 -4.79
CA LEU A 86 -23.80 -6.60 -4.79
C LEU A 86 -23.68 -7.84 -5.67
N ARG A 87 -24.76 -8.61 -5.82
CA ARG A 87 -24.81 -9.78 -6.70
C ARG A 87 -24.87 -9.37 -8.18
N GLU A 88 -25.66 -8.34 -8.50
CA GLU A 88 -25.89 -7.88 -9.86
C GLU A 88 -24.78 -6.96 -10.39
N HIS A 89 -24.10 -6.21 -9.49
CA HIS A 89 -23.13 -5.17 -9.83
C HIS A 89 -21.82 -5.29 -9.04
N GLY A 90 -21.44 -6.52 -8.65
CA GLY A 90 -20.27 -6.78 -7.82
C GLY A 90 -18.92 -6.51 -8.50
N ASP A 91 -18.90 -6.39 -9.82
CA ASP A 91 -17.75 -6.05 -10.66
C ASP A 91 -17.51 -4.54 -10.76
N LEU A 92 -18.45 -3.71 -10.34
CA LEU A 92 -18.30 -2.27 -10.35
C LEU A 92 -17.35 -1.79 -9.24
N PRO A 93 -16.54 -0.75 -9.50
CA PRO A 93 -15.71 -0.12 -8.47
C PRO A 93 -16.49 0.30 -7.21
N GLN A 94 -17.77 0.70 -7.37
CA GLN A 94 -18.66 1.12 -6.29
C GLN A 94 -19.11 -0.05 -5.37
N ALA A 95 -19.06 -1.28 -5.83
CA ALA A 95 -19.47 -2.43 -5.03
C ALA A 95 -18.64 -2.56 -3.74
N ASN A 96 -17.33 -2.33 -3.80
CA ASN A 96 -16.48 -2.34 -2.61
C ASN A 96 -16.80 -1.20 -1.63
N TRP A 97 -17.16 -0.01 -2.15
CA TRP A 97 -17.60 1.11 -1.33
C TRP A 97 -18.98 0.85 -0.70
N MET A 98 -19.89 0.18 -1.42
CA MET A 98 -21.16 -0.27 -0.86
C MET A 98 -20.93 -1.27 0.26
N LYS A 99 -20.06 -2.27 0.06
CA LYS A 99 -19.70 -3.23 1.11
C LYS A 99 -19.12 -2.53 2.35
N LEU A 100 -18.19 -1.58 2.17
CA LEU A 100 -17.62 -0.83 3.29
C LEU A 100 -18.72 -0.12 4.10
N ARG A 101 -19.59 0.63 3.43
CA ARG A 101 -20.68 1.40 4.09
C ARG A 101 -21.66 0.49 4.78
N TRP A 102 -22.07 -0.58 4.12
CA TRP A 102 -23.01 -1.56 4.64
C TRP A 102 -22.44 -2.30 5.86
N LEU A 103 -21.22 -2.83 5.76
CA LEU A 103 -20.58 -3.54 6.87
C LEU A 103 -20.37 -2.63 8.10
N ARG A 104 -20.04 -1.38 7.90
CA ARG A 104 -20.03 -0.39 8.99
C ARG A 104 -21.37 -0.26 9.66
N TRP A 105 -22.43 -0.10 8.85
CA TRP A 105 -23.79 0.03 9.36
C TRP A 105 -24.25 -1.24 10.09
N LEU A 106 -23.90 -2.43 9.57
CA LEU A 106 -24.16 -3.70 10.27
C LEU A 106 -23.49 -3.76 11.64
N ALA A 107 -22.24 -3.36 11.74
CA ALA A 107 -21.51 -3.31 13.00
C ALA A 107 -22.11 -2.27 13.97
N GLU A 108 -22.47 -1.07 13.48
CA GLU A 108 -23.12 -0.03 14.30
C GLU A 108 -24.42 -0.49 14.94
N ARG A 109 -25.22 -1.28 14.23
CA ARG A 109 -26.49 -1.82 14.77
C ARG A 109 -26.38 -3.19 15.43
N GLY A 110 -25.18 -3.76 15.51
CA GLY A 110 -24.92 -5.04 16.17
C GLY A 110 -25.31 -6.28 15.34
N ASP A 111 -25.56 -6.14 14.03
CA ASP A 111 -25.86 -7.28 13.14
C ASP A 111 -24.56 -7.99 12.73
N TRP A 112 -23.89 -8.55 13.74
CA TRP A 112 -22.62 -9.24 13.55
C TRP A 112 -22.71 -10.51 12.71
N ALA A 113 -23.87 -11.18 12.73
CA ALA A 113 -24.07 -12.40 11.93
C ALA A 113 -23.96 -12.09 10.42
N THR A 114 -24.62 -11.02 9.98
CA THR A 114 -24.53 -10.58 8.59
C THR A 114 -23.15 -9.97 8.30
N PHE A 115 -22.59 -9.20 9.24
CA PHE A 115 -21.25 -8.63 9.08
C PHE A 115 -20.21 -9.71 8.75
N VAL A 116 -20.08 -10.75 9.57
CA VAL A 116 -19.08 -11.83 9.40
C VAL A 116 -19.30 -12.60 8.10
N LYS A 117 -20.56 -12.81 7.71
CA LYS A 117 -20.89 -13.50 6.44
C LYS A 117 -20.32 -12.78 5.21
N TYR A 118 -20.27 -11.43 5.24
CA TYR A 118 -19.84 -10.61 4.09
C TYR A 118 -18.50 -9.92 4.24
N TYR A 119 -17.88 -10.00 5.43
CA TYR A 119 -16.55 -9.51 5.64
C TYR A 119 -15.51 -10.32 4.84
N ASP A 120 -14.65 -9.62 4.11
CA ASP A 120 -13.53 -10.20 3.38
C ASP A 120 -12.29 -9.30 3.58
N PRO A 121 -11.19 -9.81 4.16
CA PRO A 121 -9.96 -9.04 4.36
C PRO A 121 -9.32 -8.57 3.04
N LYS A 122 -9.66 -9.19 1.90
CA LYS A 122 -9.20 -8.76 0.57
C LYS A 122 -9.76 -7.41 0.13
N LEU A 123 -10.80 -6.91 0.80
CA LEU A 123 -11.32 -5.56 0.57
C LEU A 123 -10.30 -4.48 0.95
N ASN A 124 -9.31 -4.80 1.79
CA ASN A 124 -8.24 -3.90 2.25
C ASN A 124 -8.75 -2.60 2.89
N PHE A 125 -9.86 -2.66 3.62
CA PHE A 125 -10.35 -1.56 4.42
C PHE A 125 -9.98 -1.77 5.89
N THR A 126 -8.94 -1.11 6.36
CA THR A 126 -8.46 -1.18 7.76
C THR A 126 -9.58 -0.96 8.78
N GLU A 127 -10.57 -0.14 8.44
CA GLU A 127 -11.74 0.09 9.28
C GLU A 127 -12.54 -1.18 9.52
N LEU A 128 -12.77 -1.98 8.45
CA LEU A 128 -13.47 -3.26 8.55
C LEU A 128 -12.64 -4.31 9.30
N ASP A 129 -11.32 -4.28 9.13
CA ASP A 129 -10.41 -5.15 9.86
C ASP A 129 -10.47 -4.88 11.35
N CYS A 130 -10.54 -3.60 11.75
CA CYS A 130 -10.70 -3.21 13.17
C CYS A 130 -12.06 -3.67 13.72
N LEU A 131 -13.15 -3.51 12.97
CA LEU A 131 -14.48 -3.99 13.38
C LEU A 131 -14.51 -5.51 13.51
N ASN A 132 -13.88 -6.23 12.58
CA ASN A 132 -13.81 -7.69 12.68
C ASN A 132 -12.99 -8.15 13.90
N ALA A 133 -11.86 -7.52 14.17
CA ALA A 133 -11.06 -7.82 15.37
C ALA A 133 -11.84 -7.52 16.65
N GLN A 134 -12.61 -6.44 16.69
CA GLN A 134 -13.48 -6.09 17.81
C GLN A 134 -14.60 -7.12 18.01
N TYR A 135 -15.22 -7.58 16.89
CA TYR A 135 -16.16 -8.69 16.94
C TYR A 135 -15.55 -9.95 17.57
N GLN A 136 -14.36 -10.34 17.11
CA GLN A 136 -13.63 -11.52 17.61
C GLN A 136 -13.37 -11.43 19.12
N LEU A 137 -12.93 -10.27 19.61
CA LEU A 137 -12.70 -10.05 21.06
C LEU A 137 -14.00 -10.19 21.87
N GLY A 138 -15.14 -9.77 21.32
CA GLY A 138 -16.45 -9.83 21.98
C GLY A 138 -17.14 -11.19 21.92
N HIS A 139 -16.70 -12.13 21.05
CA HIS A 139 -17.44 -13.36 20.72
C HIS A 139 -16.65 -14.66 20.94
N ASN A 140 -15.88 -14.75 22.03
CA ASN A 140 -15.07 -15.93 22.41
C ASN A 140 -13.98 -16.35 21.39
N LEU A 141 -13.58 -15.45 20.48
CA LEU A 141 -12.49 -15.63 19.53
C LEU A 141 -11.30 -14.75 19.92
N LYS A 142 -10.97 -14.75 21.24
CA LYS A 142 -9.97 -13.82 21.79
C LYS A 142 -8.58 -13.99 21.20
N ALA A 143 -8.17 -15.23 20.94
CA ALA A 143 -6.84 -15.49 20.36
C ALA A 143 -6.69 -14.88 18.96
N GLU A 144 -7.70 -15.07 18.11
CA GLU A 144 -7.79 -14.50 16.78
C GLU A 144 -7.87 -12.96 16.83
N GLY A 145 -8.71 -12.44 17.72
CA GLY A 145 -8.87 -11.00 17.96
C GLY A 145 -7.58 -10.33 18.40
N TYR A 146 -6.83 -10.96 19.33
CA TYR A 146 -5.52 -10.43 19.75
C TYR A 146 -4.50 -10.46 18.60
N ALA A 147 -4.42 -11.56 17.86
CA ALA A 147 -3.50 -11.68 16.74
C ALA A 147 -3.82 -10.66 15.61
N ALA A 148 -5.10 -10.46 15.31
CA ALA A 148 -5.55 -9.44 14.36
C ALA A 148 -5.20 -8.03 14.84
N THR A 149 -5.43 -7.75 16.14
CA THR A 149 -5.13 -6.44 16.73
C THR A 149 -3.64 -6.15 16.77
N ASP A 150 -2.81 -7.14 17.10
CA ASP A 150 -1.34 -7.03 17.05
C ASP A 150 -0.86 -6.64 15.64
N LYS A 151 -1.40 -7.28 14.62
CA LYS A 151 -1.09 -6.97 13.22
C LYS A 151 -1.50 -5.56 12.83
N LEU A 152 -2.69 -5.12 13.22
CA LEU A 152 -3.20 -3.76 12.97
C LEU A 152 -2.37 -2.71 13.71
N TRP A 153 -1.94 -3.02 14.94
CA TRP A 153 -1.12 -2.13 15.76
C TRP A 153 0.22 -1.82 15.10
N LEU A 154 0.83 -2.77 14.41
CA LEU A 154 2.14 -2.63 13.76
C LEU A 154 2.05 -1.77 12.47
N SER A 155 1.64 -0.51 12.65
CA SER A 155 1.52 0.49 11.60
C SER A 155 2.18 1.81 12.00
N GLY A 156 2.98 2.37 11.10
CA GLY A 156 3.53 3.73 11.24
C GLY A 156 2.55 4.84 10.85
N LYS A 157 1.36 4.46 10.35
CA LYS A 157 0.31 5.42 9.97
C LYS A 157 -0.72 5.57 11.09
N SER A 158 -1.37 6.72 11.16
CA SER A 158 -2.59 6.87 11.94
C SER A 158 -3.68 5.99 11.32
N LEU A 159 -4.43 5.31 12.16
CA LEU A 159 -5.49 4.42 11.74
C LEU A 159 -6.86 5.12 11.87
N PRO A 160 -7.93 4.60 11.23
CA PRO A 160 -9.27 5.13 11.38
C PRO A 160 -9.72 5.15 12.84
N ALA A 161 -10.53 6.15 13.25
CA ALA A 161 -11.07 6.27 14.61
C ALA A 161 -11.86 5.03 15.07
N THR A 162 -12.42 4.27 14.13
CA THR A 162 -13.08 2.97 14.40
C THR A 162 -12.16 1.98 15.11
N CYS A 163 -10.84 2.09 14.94
CA CYS A 163 -9.86 1.24 15.61
C CYS A 163 -9.60 1.64 17.07
N ASP A 164 -10.00 2.83 17.49
CA ASP A 164 -9.67 3.35 18.82
C ASP A 164 -10.31 2.52 19.93
N ALA A 165 -11.57 2.13 19.77
CA ALA A 165 -12.29 1.27 20.72
C ALA A 165 -11.64 -0.11 20.85
N LEU A 166 -11.22 -0.70 19.71
CA LEU A 166 -10.48 -1.97 19.67
C LEU A 166 -9.17 -1.87 20.45
N PHE A 167 -8.37 -0.85 20.21
CA PHE A 167 -7.09 -0.66 20.90
C PHE A 167 -7.26 -0.34 22.38
N ALA A 168 -8.31 0.40 22.75
CA ALA A 168 -8.62 0.67 24.15
C ALA A 168 -8.98 -0.60 24.91
N GLN A 169 -9.83 -1.47 24.34
CA GLN A 169 -10.18 -2.76 24.92
C GLN A 169 -8.94 -3.66 25.04
N TRP A 170 -8.17 -3.79 23.99
CA TRP A 170 -6.95 -4.60 23.94
C TRP A 170 -5.91 -4.13 24.97
N ALA A 171 -5.77 -2.82 25.17
CA ALA A 171 -4.92 -2.25 26.20
C ALA A 171 -5.44 -2.53 27.62
N ALA A 172 -6.75 -2.41 27.84
CA ALA A 172 -7.39 -2.70 29.13
C ALA A 172 -7.25 -4.18 29.53
N GLU A 173 -7.20 -5.09 28.54
CA GLU A 173 -6.94 -6.52 28.73
C GLU A 173 -5.44 -6.85 28.91
N GLY A 174 -4.56 -5.84 29.07
CA GLY A 174 -3.13 -5.99 29.35
C GLY A 174 -2.28 -6.41 28.15
N GLN A 175 -2.83 -6.42 26.94
CA GLN A 175 -2.13 -6.88 25.74
C GLN A 175 -1.18 -5.82 25.16
N LEU A 176 -1.40 -4.53 25.44
CA LEU A 176 -0.58 -3.43 24.96
C LEU A 176 0.60 -3.17 25.90
N THR A 177 1.70 -3.85 25.65
CA THR A 177 2.97 -3.67 26.39
C THR A 177 3.73 -2.43 25.94
N GLU A 178 4.68 -1.97 26.76
CA GLU A 178 5.59 -0.88 26.40
C GLU A 178 6.43 -1.23 25.16
N GLN A 179 6.83 -2.49 25.02
CA GLN A 179 7.56 -2.98 23.84
C GLN A 179 6.73 -2.86 22.54
N LYS A 180 5.44 -3.13 22.60
CA LYS A 180 4.55 -2.93 21.44
C LYS A 180 4.38 -1.44 21.11
N ARG A 181 4.33 -0.55 22.12
CA ARG A 181 4.36 0.90 21.89
C ARG A 181 5.67 1.34 21.22
N TRP A 182 6.79 0.81 21.69
CA TRP A 182 8.10 1.06 21.12
C TRP A 182 8.18 0.66 19.63
N GLN A 183 7.76 -0.55 19.31
CA GLN A 183 7.74 -1.03 17.92
C GLN A 183 6.92 -0.11 17.01
N ARG A 184 5.72 0.30 17.45
CA ARG A 184 4.89 1.22 16.67
C ARG A 184 5.50 2.63 16.59
N ALA A 185 6.14 3.11 17.65
CA ALA A 185 6.82 4.40 17.64
C ALA A 185 7.98 4.42 16.62
N LYS A 186 8.75 3.34 16.51
CA LYS A 186 9.77 3.18 15.47
C LYS A 186 9.14 3.29 14.07
N LEU A 187 8.08 2.51 13.81
CA LEU A 187 7.39 2.55 12.51
C LEU A 187 6.83 3.94 12.20
N ALA A 188 6.26 4.63 13.19
CA ALA A 188 5.75 5.98 13.04
C ALA A 188 6.89 6.99 12.75
N ALA A 189 7.99 6.88 13.46
CA ALA A 189 9.18 7.69 13.20
C ALA A 189 9.74 7.43 11.80
N GLU A 190 9.83 6.18 11.36
CA GLU A 190 10.24 5.82 10.00
C GLU A 190 9.31 6.38 8.93
N ALA A 191 8.00 6.32 9.15
CA ALA A 191 6.97 6.88 8.26
C ALA A 191 6.90 8.43 8.31
N ARG A 192 7.71 9.10 9.14
CA ARG A 192 7.66 10.55 9.41
C ARG A 192 6.34 11.02 10.04
N ASN A 193 5.59 10.11 10.65
CA ASN A 193 4.39 10.44 11.40
C ASN A 193 4.78 10.84 12.84
N TYR A 194 5.41 11.99 12.98
CA TYR A 194 5.91 12.48 14.27
C TYR A 194 4.82 12.74 15.31
N PRO A 195 3.61 13.21 14.95
CA PRO A 195 2.51 13.31 15.92
C PRO A 195 2.17 11.97 16.57
N LEU A 196 2.06 10.90 15.77
CA LEU A 196 1.81 9.55 16.29
C LEU A 196 2.98 9.05 17.15
N ALA A 197 4.23 9.19 16.65
CA ALA A 197 5.41 8.78 17.39
C ALA A 197 5.47 9.47 18.76
N ASN A 198 5.27 10.79 18.83
CA ASN A 198 5.24 11.55 20.07
C ASN A 198 4.13 11.11 21.01
N SER A 199 2.92 10.83 20.51
CA SER A 199 1.81 10.33 21.30
C SER A 199 2.14 8.99 21.95
N LEU A 200 2.75 8.08 21.21
CA LEU A 200 3.19 6.77 21.70
C LEU A 200 4.28 6.91 22.77
N VAL A 201 5.28 7.77 22.53
CA VAL A 201 6.39 8.03 23.46
C VAL A 201 5.88 8.61 24.80
N LYS A 202 4.90 9.51 24.77
CA LYS A 202 4.28 10.07 25.98
C LYS A 202 3.63 9.01 26.87
N SER A 203 3.21 7.89 26.30
CA SER A 203 2.59 6.77 27.04
C SER A 203 3.59 5.70 27.51
N MET A 204 4.89 5.91 27.31
CA MET A 204 5.97 5.05 27.78
C MET A 204 6.51 5.56 29.11
N THR A 205 7.10 4.66 29.88
CA THR A 205 7.77 4.95 31.16
C THR A 205 9.27 4.67 31.05
N THR A 206 9.65 3.42 30.93
CA THR A 206 11.05 2.95 30.88
C THR A 206 11.75 3.38 29.59
N LEU A 207 11.06 3.28 28.45
CA LEU A 207 11.60 3.62 27.12
C LEU A 207 11.36 5.08 26.71
N ALA A 208 10.73 5.89 27.58
CA ALA A 208 10.44 7.28 27.27
C ALA A 208 11.67 8.14 26.90
N PRO A 209 12.83 8.01 27.57
CA PRO A 209 14.04 8.76 27.19
C PRO A 209 14.51 8.40 25.78
N GLN A 210 14.60 7.09 25.45
CA GLN A 210 14.97 6.61 24.12
C GLN A 210 13.93 7.01 23.07
N GLY A 211 12.65 7.00 23.44
CA GLY A 211 11.56 7.43 22.58
C GLY A 211 11.65 8.89 22.16
N ARG A 212 12.01 9.79 23.07
CA ARG A 212 12.28 11.20 22.74
C ARG A 212 13.44 11.32 21.78
N LEU A 213 14.57 10.63 22.05
CA LEU A 213 15.71 10.61 21.16
C LEU A 213 15.37 10.02 19.79
N LEU A 214 14.52 8.98 19.71
CA LEU A 214 14.05 8.40 18.48
C LEU A 214 13.38 9.46 17.59
N VAL A 215 12.48 10.27 18.16
CA VAL A 215 11.78 11.33 17.41
C VAL A 215 12.74 12.47 17.03
N ASP A 216 13.63 12.87 17.94
CA ASP A 216 14.62 13.92 17.68
C ASP A 216 15.55 13.54 16.53
N VAL A 217 16.13 12.33 16.58
CA VAL A 217 17.05 11.80 15.56
C VAL A 217 16.31 11.56 14.22
N ALA A 218 15.06 11.13 14.27
CA ALA A 218 14.26 10.98 13.07
C ALA A 218 14.04 12.31 12.33
N GLN A 219 14.02 13.43 13.02
CA GLN A 219 13.89 14.76 12.45
C GLN A 219 15.26 15.40 12.13
N LYS A 220 16.26 15.16 12.99
CA LYS A 220 17.60 15.78 12.97
C LYS A 220 18.67 14.70 13.09
N PRO A 221 18.94 13.90 12.05
CA PRO A 221 19.90 12.79 12.13
C PRO A 221 21.35 13.24 12.37
N GLU A 222 21.66 14.51 12.13
CA GLU A 222 22.95 15.12 12.46
C GLU A 222 23.27 15.10 13.97
N LEU A 223 22.29 14.93 14.84
CA LEU A 223 22.48 14.71 16.28
C LEU A 223 23.38 13.51 16.59
N LEU A 224 23.47 12.54 15.68
CA LEU A 224 24.37 11.39 15.81
C LEU A 224 25.86 11.77 15.92
N SER A 225 26.23 13.00 15.57
CA SER A 225 27.58 13.49 15.78
C SER A 225 27.92 13.82 17.24
N GLN A 226 26.99 13.58 18.17
CA GLN A 226 27.13 13.77 19.60
C GLN A 226 26.96 12.41 20.34
N PRO A 227 27.99 11.50 20.29
CA PRO A 227 27.84 10.13 20.79
C PRO A 227 27.46 10.02 22.27
N SER A 228 27.84 11.00 23.08
CA SER A 228 27.49 11.03 24.51
C SER A 228 25.99 11.07 24.79
N ARG A 229 25.17 11.49 23.82
CA ARG A 229 23.70 11.48 23.94
C ARG A 229 23.09 10.08 23.87
N PHE A 230 23.82 9.13 23.29
CA PHE A 230 23.33 7.78 22.96
C PHE A 230 23.91 6.72 23.92
N THR A 231 24.06 7.10 25.18
CA THR A 231 24.56 6.24 26.27
C THR A 231 23.53 6.14 27.39
N PRO A 232 23.45 5.01 28.11
CA PRO A 232 24.16 3.76 27.83
C PRO A 232 23.63 3.02 26.61
N ALA A 233 24.46 2.15 26.05
CA ALA A 233 24.05 1.27 24.95
C ALA A 233 22.93 0.30 25.42
N SER A 234 21.95 0.12 24.57
CA SER A 234 20.85 -0.83 24.75
C SER A 234 20.26 -1.18 23.39
N GLU A 235 19.39 -2.18 23.32
CA GLU A 235 18.66 -2.52 22.09
C GLU A 235 17.85 -1.31 21.58
N ALA A 236 17.10 -0.66 22.46
CA ALA A 236 16.32 0.53 22.10
C ALA A 236 17.23 1.70 21.64
N MET A 237 18.40 1.87 22.25
CA MET A 237 19.34 2.90 21.80
C MET A 237 19.96 2.55 20.44
N SER A 238 20.22 1.27 20.19
CA SER A 238 20.67 0.80 18.88
C SER A 238 19.64 1.05 17.78
N ASP A 239 18.35 0.85 18.08
CA ASP A 239 17.24 1.21 17.19
C ASP A 239 17.23 2.72 16.85
N VAL A 240 17.44 3.58 17.86
CA VAL A 240 17.51 5.03 17.68
C VAL A 240 18.66 5.42 16.74
N VAL A 241 19.86 4.91 17.03
CA VAL A 241 21.05 5.20 16.23
C VAL A 241 20.92 4.65 14.82
N GLY A 242 20.40 3.42 14.68
CA GLY A 242 20.17 2.77 13.38
C GLY A 242 19.21 3.56 12.50
N LEU A 243 18.07 4.01 13.05
CA LEU A 243 17.14 4.89 12.32
C LEU A 243 17.83 6.17 11.86
N GLY A 244 18.60 6.79 12.74
CA GLY A 244 19.32 8.03 12.43
C GLY A 244 20.36 7.84 11.33
N LEU A 245 21.13 6.76 11.39
CA LEU A 245 22.13 6.43 10.36
C LEU A 245 21.47 6.19 8.99
N ARG A 246 20.35 5.45 8.93
CA ARG A 246 19.60 5.28 7.67
C ARG A 246 19.08 6.61 7.12
N ARG A 247 18.66 7.53 7.98
CA ARG A 247 18.23 8.86 7.55
C ARG A 247 19.37 9.73 7.06
N LEU A 248 20.47 9.74 7.82
CA LEU A 248 21.67 10.49 7.47
C LEU A 248 22.26 10.01 6.14
N ALA A 249 22.27 8.69 5.92
CA ALA A 249 22.79 8.08 4.69
C ALA A 249 22.13 8.62 3.40
N ARG A 250 20.86 9.02 3.46
CA ARG A 250 20.15 9.59 2.31
C ARG A 250 20.59 11.02 1.98
N GLN A 251 21.11 11.74 2.97
CA GLN A 251 21.55 13.14 2.85
C GLN A 251 23.07 13.22 2.66
N ASP A 252 23.79 12.55 3.54
CA ASP A 252 25.25 12.54 3.63
C ASP A 252 25.74 11.10 3.89
N PRO A 253 25.95 10.29 2.84
CA PRO A 253 26.40 8.92 2.99
C PRO A 253 27.82 8.79 3.55
N ASP A 254 28.69 9.76 3.30
CA ASP A 254 30.07 9.78 3.81
C ASP A 254 30.09 9.93 5.33
N ARG A 255 29.30 10.86 5.84
CA ARG A 255 29.15 11.05 7.28
C ARG A 255 28.46 9.86 7.93
N ALA A 256 27.46 9.27 7.26
CA ALA A 256 26.80 8.07 7.78
C ALA A 256 27.75 6.88 7.88
N MET A 257 28.66 6.68 6.91
CA MET A 257 29.71 5.65 6.96
C MET A 257 30.67 5.87 8.13
N ALA A 258 31.21 7.08 8.26
CA ALA A 258 32.14 7.41 9.35
C ALA A 258 31.51 7.20 10.74
N LEU A 259 30.23 7.60 10.89
CA LEU A 259 29.50 7.39 12.15
C LEU A 259 29.14 5.92 12.39
N LEU A 260 28.82 5.15 11.34
CA LEU A 260 28.55 3.72 11.47
C LEU A 260 29.76 2.97 12.03
N ASP A 261 30.96 3.25 11.56
CA ASP A 261 32.20 2.65 12.06
C ASP A 261 32.40 2.97 13.56
N GLY A 262 32.14 4.20 13.98
CA GLY A 262 32.21 4.62 15.38
C GLY A 262 31.15 3.94 16.27
N TYR A 263 29.93 3.80 15.80
CA TYR A 263 28.85 3.18 16.55
C TYR A 263 28.84 1.64 16.50
N ALA A 264 29.49 1.03 15.49
CA ALA A 264 29.48 -0.43 15.31
C ALA A 264 30.07 -1.19 16.48
N SER A 265 31.00 -0.58 17.23
CA SER A 265 31.64 -1.16 18.42
C SER A 265 30.89 -0.91 19.72
N SER A 266 30.07 0.15 19.78
CA SER A 266 29.37 0.58 21.00
C SER A 266 27.89 0.22 21.03
N MET A 267 27.26 -0.02 19.86
CA MET A 267 25.84 -0.35 19.76
C MET A 267 25.62 -1.82 19.46
N HIS A 268 24.51 -2.38 19.98
CA HIS A 268 24.12 -3.77 19.78
C HIS A 268 23.26 -3.92 18.50
N PHE A 269 23.81 -3.47 17.36
CA PHE A 269 23.12 -3.65 16.08
C PHE A 269 22.95 -5.13 15.74
N SER A 270 21.72 -5.54 15.45
CA SER A 270 21.46 -6.83 14.83
C SER A 270 22.10 -6.91 13.44
N ARG A 271 22.23 -8.13 12.90
CA ARG A 271 22.69 -8.30 11.50
C ARG A 271 21.78 -7.56 10.53
N ASP A 272 20.46 -7.66 10.71
CA ASP A 272 19.47 -7.03 9.82
C ASP A 272 19.57 -5.51 9.87
N GLU A 273 19.80 -4.92 11.05
CA GLU A 273 19.99 -3.49 11.18
C GLU A 273 21.26 -3.01 10.47
N LYS A 274 22.38 -3.73 10.61
CA LYS A 274 23.61 -3.43 9.88
C LYS A 274 23.41 -3.47 8.37
N VAL A 275 22.69 -4.50 7.89
CA VAL A 275 22.33 -4.62 6.47
C VAL A 275 21.44 -3.46 6.03
N ALA A 276 20.44 -3.08 6.83
CA ALA A 276 19.54 -1.96 6.51
C ALA A 276 20.27 -0.61 6.44
N ILE A 277 21.21 -0.35 7.36
CA ILE A 277 22.02 0.89 7.33
C ILE A 277 22.92 0.90 6.09
N ALA A 278 23.65 -0.18 5.86
CA ALA A 278 24.56 -0.31 4.73
C ALA A 278 23.83 -0.25 3.38
N ARG A 279 22.61 -0.78 3.32
CA ARG A 279 21.73 -0.67 2.17
C ARG A 279 21.47 0.79 1.81
N GLU A 280 21.07 1.61 2.77
CA GLU A 280 20.76 3.03 2.51
C GLU A 280 22.03 3.80 2.08
N ILE A 281 23.17 3.53 2.71
CA ILE A 281 24.47 4.10 2.31
C ILE A 281 24.81 3.67 0.89
N GLY A 282 24.83 2.38 0.62
CA GLY A 282 25.22 1.81 -0.66
C GLY A 282 24.33 2.28 -1.81
N LEU A 283 23.00 2.28 -1.61
CA LEU A 283 22.05 2.77 -2.62
C LEU A 283 22.17 4.28 -2.86
N THR A 284 22.46 5.08 -1.84
CA THR A 284 22.66 6.53 -2.02
C THR A 284 23.93 6.82 -2.81
N LEU A 285 25.04 6.14 -2.50
CA LEU A 285 26.28 6.21 -3.27
C LEU A 285 26.06 5.73 -4.71
N ALA A 286 25.41 4.59 -4.88
CA ALA A 286 25.13 4.02 -6.20
C ALA A 286 24.30 4.94 -7.11
N ARG A 287 23.29 5.61 -6.56
CA ARG A 287 22.48 6.61 -7.30
C ARG A 287 23.29 7.83 -7.73
N ARG A 288 24.39 8.14 -7.02
CA ARG A 288 25.37 9.18 -7.38
C ARG A 288 26.47 8.64 -8.29
N PHE A 289 26.42 7.37 -8.68
CA PHE A 289 27.45 6.66 -9.45
C PHE A 289 28.82 6.61 -8.75
N ASP A 290 28.83 6.65 -7.41
CA ASP A 290 30.03 6.49 -6.61
C ASP A 290 30.37 5.01 -6.45
N SER A 291 31.58 4.61 -6.87
CA SER A 291 32.03 3.20 -6.87
C SER A 291 32.10 2.58 -5.47
N ARG A 292 32.29 3.39 -4.43
CA ARG A 292 32.29 2.94 -3.02
C ARG A 292 30.97 2.26 -2.64
N GLY A 293 29.87 2.64 -3.28
CA GLY A 293 28.57 1.96 -3.12
C GLY A 293 28.64 0.47 -3.46
N LEU A 294 29.49 0.07 -4.44
CA LEU A 294 29.65 -1.34 -4.80
C LEU A 294 30.28 -2.15 -3.66
N GLU A 295 31.31 -1.61 -3.01
CA GLU A 295 31.97 -2.26 -1.88
C GLU A 295 31.04 -2.44 -0.69
N VAL A 296 30.33 -1.36 -0.33
CA VAL A 296 29.37 -1.37 0.78
C VAL A 296 28.28 -2.41 0.52
N MET A 297 27.65 -2.39 -0.64
CA MET A 297 26.58 -3.34 -0.99
C MET A 297 27.07 -4.79 -1.08
N THR A 298 28.29 -5.02 -1.59
CA THR A 298 28.87 -6.36 -1.68
C THR A 298 29.17 -6.95 -0.31
N LYS A 299 29.69 -6.12 0.61
CA LYS A 299 30.02 -6.55 1.99
C LYS A 299 28.79 -6.96 2.77
N TYR A 300 27.68 -6.24 2.63
CA TYR A 300 26.49 -6.43 3.48
C TYR A 300 25.39 -7.29 2.86
N ASP A 301 25.37 -7.44 1.52
CA ASP A 301 24.46 -8.37 0.83
C ASP A 301 25.27 -9.30 -0.13
N PRO A 302 26.17 -10.13 0.39
CA PRO A 302 26.97 -11.03 -0.43
C PRO A 302 26.11 -12.13 -1.10
N GLU A 303 24.98 -12.48 -0.50
CA GLU A 303 24.08 -13.55 -0.96
C GLU A 303 22.97 -13.05 -1.91
N LEU A 304 22.99 -11.77 -2.29
CA LEU A 304 22.04 -11.16 -3.23
C LEU A 304 20.57 -11.31 -2.81
N ARG A 305 20.28 -11.18 -1.51
CA ARG A 305 18.92 -11.29 -0.96
C ARG A 305 18.04 -10.06 -1.25
N ASP A 306 18.65 -8.89 -1.49
CA ASP A 306 17.95 -7.66 -1.84
C ASP A 306 18.04 -7.39 -3.35
N ASN A 307 16.93 -7.62 -4.06
CA ASN A 307 16.85 -7.41 -5.49
C ASN A 307 17.22 -5.97 -5.90
N THR A 308 16.84 -4.97 -5.10
CA THR A 308 17.17 -3.58 -5.39
C THR A 308 18.69 -3.34 -5.30
N VAL A 309 19.33 -3.90 -4.28
CA VAL A 309 20.80 -3.81 -4.10
C VAL A 309 21.50 -4.53 -5.25
N SER A 310 21.06 -5.73 -5.61
CA SER A 310 21.60 -6.52 -6.73
C SER A 310 21.52 -5.77 -8.06
N GLU A 311 20.37 -5.16 -8.37
CA GLU A 311 20.21 -4.34 -9.57
C GLU A 311 21.13 -3.10 -9.57
N TRP A 312 21.30 -2.41 -8.44
CA TRP A 312 22.19 -1.25 -8.38
C TRP A 312 23.66 -1.63 -8.46
N ARG A 313 24.06 -2.78 -7.90
CA ARG A 313 25.41 -3.33 -8.10
C ARG A 313 25.71 -3.56 -9.58
N LEU A 314 24.77 -4.20 -10.31
CA LEU A 314 24.91 -4.39 -11.76
C LEU A 314 25.00 -3.06 -12.51
N ARG A 315 24.11 -2.09 -12.22
CA ARG A 315 24.16 -0.77 -12.86
C ARG A 315 25.50 -0.07 -12.65
N LEU A 316 26.09 -0.16 -11.46
CA LEU A 316 27.41 0.39 -11.18
C LEU A 316 28.50 -0.35 -11.96
N LEU A 317 28.52 -1.68 -11.99
CA LEU A 317 29.48 -2.45 -12.74
C LEU A 317 29.44 -2.12 -14.25
N LEU A 318 28.24 -2.05 -14.81
CA LEU A 318 28.03 -1.66 -16.21
C LEU A 318 28.53 -0.23 -16.47
N ARG A 319 28.23 0.71 -15.56
CA ARG A 319 28.71 2.11 -15.68
C ARG A 319 30.22 2.24 -15.61
N LEU A 320 30.85 1.40 -14.80
CA LEU A 320 32.32 1.36 -14.64
C LEU A 320 33.02 0.52 -15.70
N ALA A 321 32.29 0.01 -16.69
CA ALA A 321 32.79 -0.91 -17.71
C ALA A 321 33.50 -2.17 -17.14
N ARG A 322 33.09 -2.62 -15.94
CA ARG A 322 33.58 -3.84 -15.30
C ARG A 322 32.81 -5.06 -15.83
N TRP A 323 33.04 -5.38 -17.09
CA TRP A 323 32.22 -6.33 -17.85
C TRP A 323 32.27 -7.75 -17.28
N GLU A 324 33.47 -8.25 -16.93
CA GLU A 324 33.61 -9.57 -16.31
C GLU A 324 32.87 -9.66 -14.98
N ASP A 325 33.04 -8.67 -14.12
CA ASP A 325 32.34 -8.65 -12.83
C ASP A 325 30.81 -8.58 -13.00
N ALA A 326 30.36 -7.80 -13.99
CA ALA A 326 28.93 -7.71 -14.31
C ALA A 326 28.40 -9.06 -14.81
N TYR A 327 29.12 -9.73 -15.71
CA TYR A 327 28.78 -11.07 -16.17
C TYR A 327 28.70 -12.07 -15.02
N GLN A 328 29.73 -12.13 -14.15
CA GLN A 328 29.74 -13.03 -13.01
C GLN A 328 28.60 -12.75 -12.01
N LEU A 329 28.25 -11.47 -11.82
CA LEU A 329 27.13 -11.11 -10.96
C LEU A 329 25.79 -11.53 -11.57
N THR A 330 25.58 -11.38 -12.89
CA THR A 330 24.33 -11.80 -13.55
C THR A 330 24.08 -13.29 -13.42
N ARG A 331 25.13 -14.13 -13.39
CA ARG A 331 25.02 -15.58 -13.21
C ARG A 331 24.57 -15.99 -11.79
N LYS A 332 24.73 -15.11 -10.83
CA LYS A 332 24.39 -15.36 -9.41
C LYS A 332 23.06 -14.71 -8.99
N LEU A 333 22.40 -14.01 -9.91
CA LEU A 333 21.15 -13.33 -9.58
C LEU A 333 20.06 -14.32 -9.15
N PRO A 334 19.18 -13.92 -8.20
CA PRO A 334 17.95 -14.63 -7.93
C PRO A 334 17.12 -14.84 -9.20
N GLN A 335 16.38 -15.95 -9.26
CA GLN A 335 15.67 -16.39 -10.47
C GLN A 335 14.69 -15.35 -11.01
N ASP A 336 14.00 -14.64 -10.12
CA ASP A 336 13.05 -13.58 -10.46
C ASP A 336 13.70 -12.39 -11.19
N LEU A 337 14.95 -12.07 -10.88
CA LEU A 337 15.75 -11.08 -11.64
C LEU A 337 16.39 -11.69 -12.88
N ALA A 338 17.02 -12.85 -12.75
CA ALA A 338 17.78 -13.48 -13.82
C ALA A 338 16.94 -13.75 -15.09
N THR A 339 15.63 -14.02 -14.90
CA THR A 339 14.70 -14.31 -16.01
C THR A 339 14.18 -13.06 -16.73
N THR A 340 14.44 -11.87 -16.20
CA THR A 340 13.99 -10.63 -16.86
C THR A 340 14.77 -10.36 -18.14
N ASN A 341 14.10 -9.87 -19.18
CA ASN A 341 14.72 -9.55 -20.47
C ASN A 341 15.90 -8.56 -20.32
N ARG A 342 15.78 -7.60 -19.38
CA ARG A 342 16.85 -6.63 -19.11
C ARG A 342 18.14 -7.31 -18.69
N TRP A 343 18.10 -8.20 -17.68
CA TRP A 343 19.31 -8.79 -17.13
C TRP A 343 19.85 -9.92 -18.00
N ARG A 344 19.01 -10.61 -18.76
CA ARG A 344 19.43 -11.57 -19.80
C ARG A 344 20.22 -10.86 -20.93
N TYR A 345 19.72 -9.71 -21.38
CA TYR A 345 20.46 -8.89 -22.37
C TYR A 345 21.82 -8.47 -21.83
N TRP A 346 21.87 -7.91 -20.60
CA TRP A 346 23.13 -7.47 -20.02
C TRP A 346 24.07 -8.62 -19.67
N GLN A 347 23.58 -9.81 -19.38
CA GLN A 347 24.41 -11.00 -19.22
C GLN A 347 25.17 -11.33 -20.51
N ALA A 348 24.44 -11.45 -21.62
CA ALA A 348 25.03 -11.71 -22.94
C ALA A 348 25.99 -10.59 -23.35
N ARG A 349 25.56 -9.33 -23.20
CA ARG A 349 26.37 -8.17 -23.58
C ARG A 349 27.63 -8.00 -22.75
N SER A 350 27.57 -8.31 -21.46
CA SER A 350 28.74 -8.26 -20.57
C SER A 350 29.75 -9.35 -20.91
N LEU A 351 29.28 -10.56 -21.28
CA LEU A 351 30.15 -11.63 -21.75
C LEU A 351 30.87 -11.23 -23.07
N GLU A 352 30.14 -10.71 -24.05
CA GLU A 352 30.71 -10.24 -25.32
C GLU A 352 31.77 -9.16 -25.10
N LEU A 353 31.57 -8.23 -24.17
CA LEU A 353 32.49 -7.13 -23.86
C LEU A 353 33.66 -7.56 -22.99
N ALA A 354 33.51 -8.59 -22.19
CA ALA A 354 34.62 -9.17 -21.40
C ALA A 354 35.56 -10.01 -22.23
N GLU A 355 35.02 -10.74 -23.23
CA GLU A 355 35.77 -11.60 -24.12
C GLU A 355 35.53 -11.22 -25.61
N PRO A 356 36.09 -10.10 -26.09
CA PRO A 356 35.79 -9.60 -27.43
C PRO A 356 36.17 -10.56 -28.56
N GLN A 357 36.95 -11.59 -28.28
CA GLN A 357 37.43 -12.58 -29.27
C GLN A 357 36.66 -13.93 -29.23
N ASN A 358 35.65 -14.05 -28.37
CA ASN A 358 34.88 -15.27 -28.25
C ASN A 358 33.44 -15.06 -28.80
N PRO A 359 33.19 -15.38 -30.06
CA PRO A 359 31.83 -15.30 -30.65
C PRO A 359 31.02 -16.51 -30.18
N GLN A 360 30.24 -16.35 -29.11
CA GLN A 360 29.17 -17.28 -28.71
C GLN A 360 27.79 -16.66 -28.83
#